data_936ed87f1135ccf36f6ae4d673f1b3c4
#
_entry.id   936ed87f1135ccf36f6ae4d673f1b3c4
#
_cell.length_a   1.000
_cell.length_b   1.000
_cell.length_c   1.000
_cell.angle_alpha   90.00
_cell.angle_beta   90.00
_cell.angle_gamma   90.00
#
_symmetry.space_group_name_H-M   'P 1'
#
loop_
_entity.id
_entity.type
_entity.pdbx_description
1 polymer ?
#
loop_
_entity_poly.entity_id
_entity_poly.type
_entity_poly.pdbx_seq_one_letter_code
_entity_poly.pdbx_strand_id
1 'polypeptide(L)'
;MGRKERRIQKKFEKNPIRELNKVQNRFYSQLFWKFSQTEDPRHPSYITYTNRMMLGTLYYKGIGGIDSMQEMTEKFNDEAVSKNLSVFMGETAKEYVPHHVTENAYLERLDPKELEEIKQDLVYHLIRKRCFEDARYKKKWLVIVDGTQLYCGRRKLNEHCLERCSNKGTDKEITLYHRDVLEAKIYFGEKLVASIGSEFIENNGEDRKRQE
;
A
#
# COMPACT_ATOMS: atom_id res chain seq x y z
N MET A 1 35.10 -23.60 17.42
CA MET A 1 33.97 -23.48 16.45
C MET A 1 34.42 -23.97 15.10
N GLY A 2 33.87 -25.10 14.63
CA GLY A 2 34.27 -25.76 13.40
C GLY A 2 33.83 -25.03 12.13
N ARG A 3 34.50 -25.32 10.99
CA ARG A 3 34.17 -24.70 9.68
C ARG A 3 32.71 -24.92 9.26
N LYS A 4 32.11 -26.03 9.69
CA LYS A 4 30.71 -26.41 9.46
C LYS A 4 29.75 -25.54 10.29
N GLU A 5 30.08 -25.30 11.55
CA GLU A 5 29.32 -24.44 12.47
C GLU A 5 29.35 -22.98 12.03
N ARG A 6 30.50 -22.45 11.58
CA ARG A 6 30.62 -21.10 10.99
C ARG A 6 29.78 -20.94 9.73
N ARG A 7 29.67 -22.00 8.88
CA ARG A 7 28.80 -21.99 7.69
C ARG A 7 27.32 -21.98 8.06
N ILE A 8 26.94 -22.73 9.10
CA ILE A 8 25.56 -22.77 9.59
C ILE A 8 25.20 -21.41 10.21
N GLN A 9 26.06 -20.85 11.05
CA GLN A 9 25.87 -19.55 11.66
C GLN A 9 25.77 -18.44 10.62
N LYS A 10 26.64 -18.39 9.61
CA LYS A 10 26.54 -17.49 8.47
C LYS A 10 25.25 -17.65 7.65
N LYS A 11 24.66 -18.83 7.65
CA LYS A 11 23.38 -19.12 6.94
C LYS A 11 22.18 -18.57 7.73
N PHE A 12 22.28 -18.54 9.08
CA PHE A 12 21.26 -17.95 9.96
C PHE A 12 21.39 -16.44 10.13
N GLU A 13 22.55 -15.85 9.84
CA GLU A 13 22.80 -14.41 9.85
C GLU A 13 22.36 -13.69 8.55
N LYS A 14 21.61 -14.33 7.70
CA LYS A 14 21.05 -13.66 6.53
C LYS A 14 19.97 -12.69 6.97
N ASN A 15 20.25 -11.41 6.86
CA ASN A 15 19.26 -10.37 7.10
C ASN A 15 18.08 -10.55 6.14
N PRO A 16 16.86 -10.84 6.62
CA PRO A 16 15.69 -11.10 5.78
C PRO A 16 15.38 -9.94 4.81
N ILE A 17 15.55 -8.71 5.27
CA ILE A 17 15.32 -7.51 4.43
C ILE A 17 16.32 -7.46 3.28
N ARG A 18 17.58 -7.81 3.52
CA ARG A 18 18.59 -7.86 2.46
C ARG A 18 18.26 -8.92 1.39
N GLU A 19 17.80 -10.09 1.82
CA GLU A 19 17.39 -11.15 0.89
C GLU A 19 16.13 -10.74 0.12
N LEU A 20 15.17 -10.10 0.78
CA LEU A 20 13.99 -9.55 0.14
C LEU A 20 14.36 -8.48 -0.91
N ASN A 21 15.28 -7.57 -0.60
CA ASN A 21 15.75 -6.58 -1.57
C ASN A 21 16.41 -7.21 -2.79
N LYS A 22 17.12 -8.34 -2.64
CA LYS A 22 17.64 -9.07 -3.79
C LYS A 22 16.50 -9.61 -4.67
N VAL A 23 15.46 -10.15 -4.04
CA VAL A 23 14.27 -10.64 -4.75
C VAL A 23 13.58 -9.49 -5.45
N GLN A 24 13.29 -8.41 -4.75
CA GLN A 24 12.66 -7.22 -5.31
C GLN A 24 13.47 -6.65 -6.48
N ASN A 25 14.79 -6.48 -6.32
CA ASN A 25 15.66 -5.97 -7.39
C ASN A 25 15.72 -6.93 -8.61
N ARG A 26 15.58 -8.24 -8.40
CA ARG A 26 15.53 -9.20 -9.50
C ARG A 26 14.21 -9.15 -10.27
N PHE A 27 13.09 -9.00 -9.57
CA PHE A 27 11.77 -9.08 -10.17
C PHE A 27 11.22 -7.72 -10.56
N TYR A 28 11.50 -6.66 -9.80
CA TYR A 28 11.00 -5.31 -10.04
C TYR A 28 11.99 -4.24 -9.55
N SER A 29 13.13 -4.12 -10.23
CA SER A 29 14.22 -3.21 -9.88
C SER A 29 13.84 -1.72 -9.96
N GLN A 30 12.75 -1.40 -10.66
CA GLN A 30 12.32 -0.02 -10.90
C GLN A 30 11.39 0.53 -9.80
N LEU A 31 11.05 -0.25 -8.77
CA LEU A 31 10.05 0.15 -7.76
C LEU A 31 10.39 1.52 -7.13
N PHE A 32 11.58 1.65 -6.56
CA PHE A 32 11.99 2.90 -5.89
C PHE A 32 12.22 4.05 -6.86
N TRP A 33 12.59 3.76 -8.11
CA TRP A 33 12.62 4.77 -9.14
C TRP A 33 11.20 5.28 -9.45
N LYS A 34 10.22 4.39 -9.59
CA LYS A 34 8.82 4.78 -9.79
C LYS A 34 8.29 5.62 -8.64
N PHE A 35 8.61 5.27 -7.39
CA PHE A 35 8.28 6.12 -6.24
C PHE A 35 8.88 7.53 -6.35
N SER A 36 10.03 7.69 -6.97
CA SER A 36 10.63 9.02 -7.19
C SER A 36 10.00 9.80 -8.34
N GLN A 37 9.21 9.16 -9.19
CA GLN A 37 8.51 9.80 -10.32
C GLN A 37 7.08 10.22 -9.99
N THR A 38 6.53 9.80 -8.84
CA THR A 38 5.19 10.25 -8.41
C THR A 38 5.16 11.75 -8.21
N GLU A 39 4.04 12.39 -8.52
CA GLU A 39 3.85 13.81 -8.27
C GLU A 39 3.87 14.08 -6.75
N ASP A 40 4.72 15.02 -6.32
CA ASP A 40 4.81 15.37 -4.91
C ASP A 40 3.76 16.44 -4.56
N PRO A 41 2.79 16.12 -3.70
CA PRO A 41 1.72 17.05 -3.35
C PRO A 41 2.20 18.18 -2.41
N ARG A 42 3.47 18.15 -1.95
CA ARG A 42 4.03 19.12 -1.03
C ARG A 42 4.68 20.28 -1.76
N HIS A 43 4.66 21.45 -1.14
CA HIS A 43 5.39 22.59 -1.68
C HIS A 43 6.91 22.33 -1.65
N PRO A 44 7.67 22.61 -2.72
CA PRO A 44 9.10 22.29 -2.84
C PRO A 44 9.97 22.77 -1.66
N SER A 45 9.64 23.92 -1.07
CA SER A 45 10.39 24.50 0.07
C SER A 45 10.27 23.69 1.37
N TYR A 46 9.34 22.75 1.47
CA TYR A 46 9.08 21.96 2.67
C TYR A 46 9.44 20.48 2.52
N ILE A 47 10.13 20.12 1.44
CA ILE A 47 10.51 18.73 1.18
C ILE A 47 11.81 18.40 1.93
N THR A 48 11.70 17.73 3.06
CA THR A 48 12.84 17.16 3.80
C THR A 48 13.17 15.74 3.33
N TYR A 49 12.15 14.98 3.00
CA TYR A 49 12.23 13.60 2.53
C TYR A 49 11.64 13.51 1.12
N THR A 50 12.34 12.84 0.21
CA THR A 50 11.88 12.61 -1.16
C THR A 50 10.64 11.70 -1.19
N ASN A 51 9.86 11.70 -2.28
CA ASN A 51 8.77 10.74 -2.48
C ASN A 51 9.26 9.29 -2.37
N ARG A 52 10.47 9.03 -2.86
CA ARG A 52 11.11 7.72 -2.73
C ARG A 52 11.28 7.31 -1.28
N MET A 53 11.70 8.24 -0.42
CA MET A 53 11.85 7.99 1.01
C MET A 53 10.50 7.80 1.70
N MET A 54 9.50 8.64 1.39
CA MET A 54 8.15 8.55 1.93
C MET A 54 7.51 7.20 1.57
N LEU A 55 7.35 6.92 0.29
CA LEU A 55 6.70 5.69 -0.19
C LEU A 55 7.53 4.43 0.11
N GLY A 56 8.86 4.55 0.11
CA GLY A 56 9.74 3.45 0.46
C GLY A 56 9.66 3.06 1.93
N THR A 57 9.51 4.03 2.84
CA THR A 57 9.29 3.75 4.27
C THR A 57 7.97 3.01 4.49
N LEU A 58 6.90 3.43 3.82
CA LEU A 58 5.60 2.76 3.84
C LEU A 58 5.66 1.35 3.24
N TYR A 59 6.40 1.16 2.16
CA TYR A 59 6.65 -0.14 1.57
C TYR A 59 7.31 -1.09 2.57
N TYR A 60 8.37 -0.66 3.25
CA TYR A 60 9.04 -1.47 4.28
C TYR A 60 8.19 -1.68 5.53
N LYS A 61 7.32 -0.72 5.89
CA LYS A 61 6.30 -0.91 6.93
C LYS A 61 5.40 -2.11 6.59
N GLY A 62 4.88 -2.15 5.37
CA GLY A 62 4.02 -3.24 4.90
C GLY A 62 4.72 -4.59 4.92
N ILE A 63 5.95 -4.66 4.39
CA ILE A 63 6.76 -5.89 4.39
C ILE A 63 7.14 -6.35 5.80
N GLY A 64 7.42 -5.40 6.68
CA GLY A 64 7.75 -5.68 8.08
C GLY A 64 6.55 -6.13 8.93
N GLY A 65 5.34 -6.13 8.36
CA GLY A 65 4.13 -6.46 9.11
C GLY A 65 3.88 -5.51 10.28
N ILE A 66 4.25 -4.23 10.11
CA ILE A 66 4.06 -3.21 11.13
C ILE A 66 2.65 -2.64 10.99
N ASP A 67 1.81 -2.78 12.01
CA ASP A 67 0.38 -2.47 11.90
C ASP A 67 0.13 -0.95 11.90
N SER A 68 0.74 -0.20 12.80
CA SER A 68 0.47 1.22 12.94
C SER A 68 1.56 2.12 12.35
N MET A 69 1.20 3.35 12.01
CA MET A 69 2.14 4.38 11.56
C MET A 69 3.04 4.88 12.70
N GLN A 70 2.52 4.91 13.92
CA GLN A 70 3.30 5.26 15.10
C GLN A 70 4.37 4.21 15.37
N GLU A 71 4.00 2.93 15.37
CA GLU A 71 4.94 1.81 15.56
C GLU A 71 6.04 1.81 14.48
N MET A 72 5.70 2.15 13.24
CA MET A 72 6.68 2.34 12.16
C MET A 72 7.73 3.39 12.55
N THR A 73 7.28 4.54 13.04
CA THR A 73 8.20 5.60 13.49
C THR A 73 9.11 5.12 14.61
N GLU A 74 8.55 4.43 15.60
CA GLU A 74 9.31 3.91 16.74
C GLU A 74 10.36 2.87 16.33
N LYS A 75 9.97 1.93 15.45
CA LYS A 75 10.86 0.84 15.00
C LYS A 75 11.91 1.28 13.99
N PHE A 76 11.61 2.27 13.14
CA PHE A 76 12.50 2.68 12.06
C PHE A 76 13.41 3.85 12.42
N ASN A 77 13.16 4.57 13.51
CA ASN A 77 14.02 5.67 13.98
C ASN A 77 15.22 5.22 14.85
N ASP A 78 15.61 3.95 14.75
CA ASP A 78 16.95 3.52 15.09
C ASP A 78 17.92 3.96 13.99
N GLU A 79 19.08 4.54 14.38
CA GLU A 79 20.04 5.10 13.41
C GLU A 79 20.55 4.08 12.40
N ALA A 80 20.80 2.84 12.82
CA ALA A 80 21.27 1.78 11.95
C ALA A 80 20.17 1.34 10.98
N VAL A 81 18.92 1.27 11.45
CA VAL A 81 17.75 0.91 10.64
C VAL A 81 17.49 2.00 9.60
N SER A 82 17.43 3.26 10.00
CA SER A 82 17.18 4.40 9.12
C SER A 82 18.22 4.52 8.00
N LYS A 83 19.52 4.39 8.35
CA LYS A 83 20.62 4.39 7.38
C LYS A 83 20.50 3.23 6.38
N ASN A 84 20.21 2.02 6.86
CA ASN A 84 20.05 0.86 5.99
C ASN A 84 18.85 1.01 5.05
N LEU A 85 17.71 1.48 5.54
CA LEU A 85 16.51 1.73 4.72
C LEU A 85 16.81 2.76 3.62
N SER A 86 17.48 3.87 3.97
CA SER A 86 17.88 4.90 2.99
C SER A 86 18.73 4.29 1.88
N VAL A 87 19.75 3.52 2.24
CA VAL A 87 20.65 2.85 1.26
C VAL A 87 19.88 1.85 0.40
N PHE A 88 18.96 1.07 0.97
CA PHE A 88 18.15 0.10 0.21
C PHE A 88 17.21 0.78 -0.79
N MET A 89 16.73 1.97 -0.47
CA MET A 89 15.92 2.79 -1.37
C MET A 89 16.76 3.56 -2.42
N GLY A 90 18.10 3.51 -2.31
CA GLY A 90 18.99 4.27 -3.19
C GLY A 90 19.04 5.77 -2.87
N GLU A 91 18.78 6.11 -1.60
CA GLU A 91 18.87 7.47 -1.06
C GLU A 91 20.16 7.69 -0.29
N THR A 92 20.51 8.95 -0.07
CA THR A 92 21.57 9.31 0.88
C THR A 92 21.15 8.87 2.29
N ALA A 93 22.10 8.27 3.03
CA ALA A 93 21.84 7.81 4.38
C ALA A 93 21.29 8.94 5.27
N LYS A 94 20.13 8.69 5.88
CA LYS A 94 19.45 9.59 6.80
C LYS A 94 19.52 9.03 8.22
N GLU A 95 19.60 9.90 9.21
CA GLU A 95 19.56 9.49 10.62
C GLU A 95 18.17 9.06 11.06
N TYR A 96 17.14 9.64 10.44
CA TYR A 96 15.74 9.41 10.77
C TYR A 96 14.93 9.12 9.52
N VAL A 97 13.91 8.28 9.67
CA VAL A 97 12.84 8.12 8.68
C VAL A 97 11.78 9.22 8.87
N PRO A 98 10.90 9.44 7.88
CA PRO A 98 9.76 10.34 8.04
C PRO A 98 8.92 9.97 9.27
N HIS A 99 8.54 10.96 10.06
CA HIS A 99 7.66 10.76 11.21
C HIS A 99 6.23 10.46 10.74
N HIS A 100 5.49 9.63 11.48
CA HIS A 100 4.14 9.21 11.09
C HIS A 100 3.17 10.36 10.82
N VAL A 101 3.30 11.49 11.53
CA VAL A 101 2.49 12.69 11.26
C VAL A 101 2.79 13.25 9.87
N THR A 102 4.06 13.27 9.47
CA THR A 102 4.48 13.73 8.14
C THR A 102 4.00 12.77 7.05
N GLU A 103 4.10 11.46 7.30
CA GLU A 103 3.58 10.42 6.39
C GLU A 103 2.07 10.53 6.20
N ASN A 104 1.31 10.69 7.27
CA ASN A 104 -0.14 10.85 7.18
C ASN A 104 -0.52 12.11 6.39
N ALA A 105 0.09 13.25 6.68
CA ALA A 105 -0.16 14.50 5.96
C ALA A 105 0.25 14.43 4.47
N TYR A 106 1.25 13.62 4.14
CA TYR A 106 1.64 13.34 2.76
C TYR A 106 0.60 12.47 2.06
N LEU A 107 0.17 11.37 2.68
CA LEU A 107 -0.82 10.44 2.13
C LEU A 107 -2.20 11.08 1.94
N GLU A 108 -2.59 12.02 2.82
CA GLU A 108 -3.86 12.77 2.68
C GLU A 108 -3.93 13.61 1.40
N ARG A 109 -2.79 13.98 0.84
CA ARG A 109 -2.68 14.83 -0.35
C ARG A 109 -2.25 14.09 -1.61
N LEU A 110 -1.65 12.91 -1.45
CA LEU A 110 -1.18 12.11 -2.58
C LEU A 110 -2.36 11.63 -3.42
N ASP A 111 -2.30 11.78 -4.74
CA ASP A 111 -3.29 11.20 -5.64
C ASP A 111 -3.20 9.66 -5.57
N PRO A 112 -4.26 8.95 -5.17
CA PRO A 112 -4.27 7.49 -5.13
C PRO A 112 -3.95 6.83 -6.46
N LYS A 113 -4.22 7.49 -7.58
CA LYS A 113 -3.94 6.98 -8.94
C LYS A 113 -2.46 6.72 -9.17
N GLU A 114 -1.59 7.56 -8.60
CA GLU A 114 -0.14 7.38 -8.67
C GLU A 114 0.30 5.99 -8.15
N LEU A 115 -0.26 5.58 -7.00
CA LEU A 115 0.03 4.27 -6.42
C LEU A 115 -0.68 3.14 -7.17
N GLU A 116 -1.86 3.40 -7.71
CA GLU A 116 -2.58 2.43 -8.50
C GLU A 116 -1.83 2.07 -9.79
N GLU A 117 -1.28 3.03 -10.49
CA GLU A 117 -0.45 2.81 -11.67
C GLU A 117 0.80 1.97 -11.36
N ILE A 118 1.49 2.25 -10.25
CA ILE A 118 2.64 1.46 -9.81
C ILE A 118 2.24 0.02 -9.50
N LYS A 119 1.12 -0.15 -8.81
CA LYS A 119 0.55 -1.46 -8.47
C LYS A 119 0.18 -2.26 -9.74
N GLN A 120 -0.51 -1.63 -10.69
CA GLN A 120 -0.89 -2.25 -11.95
C GLN A 120 0.34 -2.69 -12.77
N ASP A 121 1.36 -1.84 -12.84
CA ASP A 121 2.61 -2.16 -13.52
C ASP A 121 3.35 -3.34 -12.87
N LEU A 122 3.35 -3.41 -11.53
CA LEU A 122 3.91 -4.56 -10.81
C LEU A 122 3.17 -5.86 -11.17
N VAL A 123 1.84 -5.85 -11.15
CA VAL A 123 1.01 -7.02 -11.51
C VAL A 123 1.24 -7.41 -12.97
N TYR A 124 1.28 -6.44 -13.87
CA TYR A 124 1.59 -6.66 -15.28
C TYR A 124 2.97 -7.32 -15.47
N HIS A 125 3.95 -6.89 -14.69
CA HIS A 125 5.30 -7.46 -14.70
C HIS A 125 5.33 -8.93 -14.26
N LEU A 126 4.56 -9.27 -13.19
CA LEU A 126 4.40 -10.64 -12.73
C LEU A 126 3.76 -11.54 -13.80
N ILE A 127 2.74 -11.04 -14.47
CA ILE A 127 2.08 -11.76 -15.59
C ILE A 127 3.03 -11.98 -16.74
N ARG A 128 3.78 -10.98 -17.17
CA ARG A 128 4.76 -11.10 -18.27
C ARG A 128 5.90 -12.05 -17.95
N LYS A 129 6.33 -12.11 -16.71
CA LYS A 129 7.35 -13.06 -16.25
C LYS A 129 6.81 -14.48 -16.02
N ARG A 130 5.51 -14.70 -16.28
CA ARG A 130 4.83 -15.99 -16.13
C ARG A 130 5.00 -16.60 -14.73
N CYS A 131 5.00 -15.74 -13.69
CA CYS A 131 5.25 -16.20 -12.33
C CYS A 131 4.17 -17.14 -11.79
N PHE A 132 2.95 -17.11 -12.37
CA PHE A 132 1.78 -17.82 -11.86
C PHE A 132 0.96 -18.49 -12.99
N GLU A 133 1.63 -18.99 -14.02
CA GLU A 133 0.95 -19.60 -15.19
C GLU A 133 -0.01 -20.75 -14.79
N ASP A 134 0.32 -21.52 -13.76
CA ASP A 134 -0.48 -22.65 -13.27
C ASP A 134 -1.84 -22.21 -12.66
N ALA A 135 -1.95 -20.94 -12.27
CA ALA A 135 -3.20 -20.39 -11.75
C ALA A 135 -4.21 -19.99 -12.85
N ARG A 136 -3.84 -20.11 -14.12
CA ARG A 136 -4.73 -19.75 -15.22
C ARG A 136 -5.80 -20.81 -15.45
N TYR A 137 -7.07 -20.37 -15.48
CA TYR A 137 -8.19 -21.21 -15.87
C TYR A 137 -8.43 -21.12 -17.39
N LYS A 138 -8.32 -22.23 -18.11
CA LYS A 138 -8.47 -22.27 -19.58
C LYS A 138 -7.62 -21.20 -20.29
N LYS A 139 -6.37 -21.03 -19.87
CA LYS A 139 -5.41 -20.01 -20.36
C LYS A 139 -5.82 -18.56 -20.10
N LYS A 140 -6.82 -18.29 -19.26
CA LYS A 140 -7.26 -16.95 -18.85
C LYS A 140 -7.02 -16.72 -17.38
N TRP A 141 -6.85 -15.47 -17.01
CA TRP A 141 -6.81 -15.06 -15.61
C TRP A 141 -8.23 -14.93 -15.05
N LEU A 142 -8.41 -15.36 -13.82
CA LEU A 142 -9.63 -15.10 -13.07
C LEU A 142 -9.52 -13.71 -12.42
N VAL A 143 -10.47 -12.85 -12.70
CA VAL A 143 -10.61 -11.54 -12.05
C VAL A 143 -11.88 -11.58 -11.22
N ILE A 144 -11.73 -11.17 -9.96
CA ILE A 144 -12.81 -11.05 -8.98
C ILE A 144 -13.08 -9.57 -8.79
N VAL A 145 -14.32 -9.14 -8.94
CA VAL A 145 -14.75 -7.76 -8.70
C VAL A 145 -15.73 -7.78 -7.54
N ASP A 146 -15.44 -7.02 -6.49
CA ASP A 146 -16.26 -7.00 -5.28
C ASP A 146 -16.26 -5.62 -4.64
N GLY A 147 -17.37 -5.28 -3.97
CA GLY A 147 -17.53 -4.05 -3.21
C GLY A 147 -17.12 -4.25 -1.75
N THR A 148 -16.27 -3.38 -1.24
CA THR A 148 -15.83 -3.42 0.15
C THR A 148 -16.17 -2.12 0.86
N GLN A 149 -16.81 -2.20 2.01
CA GLN A 149 -17.07 -1.05 2.86
C GLN A 149 -15.83 -0.75 3.72
N LEU A 150 -15.18 0.40 3.44
CA LEU A 150 -13.99 0.83 4.16
C LEU A 150 -14.31 1.54 5.47
N TYR A 151 -15.46 2.21 5.51
CA TYR A 151 -15.92 2.97 6.67
C TYR A 151 -17.43 2.89 6.80
N CYS A 152 -17.91 2.77 8.03
CA CYS A 152 -19.32 2.96 8.39
C CYS A 152 -19.39 3.56 9.80
N GLY A 153 -20.07 4.70 9.94
CA GLY A 153 -20.19 5.36 11.23
C GLY A 153 -21.18 6.52 11.22
N ARG A 154 -21.40 7.12 12.38
CA ARG A 154 -22.30 8.27 12.55
C ARG A 154 -21.66 9.60 12.14
N ARG A 155 -20.34 9.64 12.01
CA ARG A 155 -19.60 10.86 11.64
C ARG A 155 -19.38 10.88 10.13
N LYS A 156 -19.76 11.96 9.48
CA LYS A 156 -19.41 12.23 8.08
C LYS A 156 -17.93 12.60 7.99
N LEU A 157 -17.14 11.83 7.27
CA LEU A 157 -15.69 12.07 7.13
C LEU A 157 -15.41 13.21 6.14
N ASN A 158 -16.13 13.22 5.01
CA ASN A 158 -16.03 14.22 3.96
C ASN A 158 -17.33 14.26 3.13
N GLU A 159 -17.37 15.12 2.12
CA GLU A 159 -18.53 15.31 1.24
C GLU A 159 -18.86 14.11 0.34
N HIS A 160 -17.86 13.27 0.06
CA HIS A 160 -17.99 12.08 -0.80
C HIS A 160 -18.57 10.86 -0.06
N CYS A 161 -18.86 10.96 1.25
CA CYS A 161 -19.48 9.86 1.99
C CYS A 161 -20.89 9.58 1.46
N LEU A 162 -21.18 8.30 1.28
CA LEU A 162 -22.53 7.81 1.06
C LEU A 162 -23.32 7.91 2.36
N GLU A 163 -24.64 8.16 2.27
CA GLU A 163 -25.52 8.26 3.42
C GLU A 163 -26.58 7.16 3.40
N ARG A 164 -26.77 6.51 4.53
CA ARG A 164 -27.82 5.51 4.74
C ARG A 164 -28.64 5.90 5.97
N CYS A 165 -29.90 6.24 5.74
CA CYS A 165 -30.85 6.53 6.82
C CYS A 165 -31.67 5.28 7.12
N SER A 166 -31.64 4.84 8.37
CA SER A 166 -32.46 3.73 8.89
C SER A 166 -33.53 4.28 9.82
N ASN A 167 -34.71 3.64 9.85
CA ASN A 167 -35.89 4.02 10.63
C ASN A 167 -36.36 5.46 10.39
N LYS A 168 -36.31 5.91 9.13
CA LYS A 168 -36.65 7.27 8.72
C LYS A 168 -38.06 7.68 9.19
N GLY A 169 -38.16 8.85 9.82
CA GLY A 169 -39.42 9.40 10.32
C GLY A 169 -39.89 8.83 11.66
N THR A 170 -39.04 8.10 12.38
CA THR A 170 -39.34 7.61 13.73
C THR A 170 -38.35 8.19 14.75
N ASP A 171 -38.68 8.11 16.05
CA ASP A 171 -37.79 8.51 17.15
C ASP A 171 -36.46 7.72 17.19
N LYS A 172 -36.35 6.67 16.37
CA LYS A 172 -35.16 5.80 16.24
C LYS A 172 -34.43 6.02 14.91
N GLU A 173 -34.65 7.14 14.26
CA GLU A 173 -33.97 7.48 13.03
C GLU A 173 -32.45 7.59 13.27
N ILE A 174 -31.67 6.86 12.46
CA ILE A 174 -30.22 6.86 12.51
C ILE A 174 -29.68 7.07 11.10
N THR A 175 -28.87 8.11 10.91
CA THR A 175 -28.09 8.31 9.71
C THR A 175 -26.69 7.76 9.90
N LEU A 176 -26.29 6.86 9.01
CA LEU A 176 -24.94 6.31 8.93
C LEU A 176 -24.28 6.83 7.64
N TYR A 177 -23.02 7.19 7.79
CA TYR A 177 -22.16 7.58 6.67
C TYR A 177 -21.20 6.44 6.38
N HIS A 178 -21.01 6.12 5.12
CA HIS A 178 -20.10 5.05 4.72
C HIS A 178 -19.27 5.42 3.50
N ARG A 179 -18.12 4.77 3.38
CA ARG A 179 -17.22 4.84 2.23
C ARG A 179 -17.04 3.44 1.71
N ASP A 180 -17.40 3.26 0.47
CA ASP A 180 -17.32 1.97 -0.23
C ASP A 180 -16.34 2.08 -1.39
N VAL A 181 -15.67 0.98 -1.67
CA VAL A 181 -14.76 0.85 -2.81
C VAL A 181 -15.12 -0.39 -3.60
N LEU A 182 -15.22 -0.25 -4.91
CA LEU A 182 -15.26 -1.38 -5.82
C LEU A 182 -13.83 -1.76 -6.17
N GLU A 183 -13.44 -3.00 -5.93
CA GLU A 183 -12.08 -3.46 -6.15
C GLU A 183 -12.06 -4.65 -7.11
N ALA A 184 -11.21 -4.58 -8.12
CA ALA A 184 -10.91 -5.68 -9.03
C ALA A 184 -9.60 -6.36 -8.61
N LYS A 185 -9.65 -7.67 -8.37
CA LYS A 185 -8.49 -8.49 -7.96
C LYS A 185 -8.26 -9.60 -8.96
N ILE A 186 -6.99 -9.79 -9.35
CA ILE A 186 -6.57 -10.96 -10.12
C ILE A 186 -6.17 -12.07 -9.16
N TYR A 187 -6.62 -13.29 -9.45
CA TYR A 187 -6.31 -14.48 -8.65
C TYR A 187 -5.11 -15.22 -9.22
N PHE A 188 -4.10 -15.41 -8.37
CA PHE A 188 -2.84 -16.08 -8.71
C PHE A 188 -2.69 -17.50 -8.08
N GLY A 189 -3.75 -18.08 -7.56
CA GLY A 189 -3.72 -19.39 -6.91
C GLY A 189 -3.40 -19.32 -5.41
N GLU A 190 -3.61 -20.41 -4.68
CA GLU A 190 -3.23 -20.60 -3.27
C GLU A 190 -3.61 -19.44 -2.33
N LYS A 191 -4.79 -18.85 -2.53
CA LYS A 191 -5.29 -17.67 -1.80
C LYS A 191 -4.52 -16.36 -2.09
N LEU A 192 -3.61 -16.36 -3.07
CA LEU A 192 -2.92 -15.14 -3.48
C LEU A 192 -3.80 -14.37 -4.46
N VAL A 193 -4.13 -13.16 -4.11
CA VAL A 193 -4.84 -12.20 -4.95
C VAL A 193 -4.05 -10.88 -5.00
N ALA A 194 -4.10 -10.20 -6.13
CA ALA A 194 -3.52 -8.86 -6.27
C ALA A 194 -4.57 -7.89 -6.82
N SER A 195 -4.70 -6.74 -6.22
CA SER A 195 -5.56 -5.67 -6.71
C SER A 195 -5.00 -5.13 -8.03
N ILE A 196 -5.87 -4.97 -9.03
CA ILE A 196 -5.53 -4.43 -10.36
C ILE A 196 -6.28 -3.15 -10.68
N GLY A 197 -7.28 -2.81 -9.88
CA GLY A 197 -8.03 -1.57 -10.00
C GLY A 197 -8.93 -1.37 -8.80
N SER A 198 -9.15 -0.12 -8.44
CA SER A 198 -10.09 0.26 -7.39
C SER A 198 -10.79 1.56 -7.76
N GLU A 199 -12.09 1.62 -7.51
CA GLU A 199 -12.92 2.80 -7.72
C GLU A 199 -13.72 3.09 -6.46
N PHE A 200 -13.65 4.33 -5.98
CA PHE A 200 -14.48 4.75 -4.86
C PHE A 200 -15.91 4.96 -5.32
N ILE A 201 -16.86 4.37 -4.61
CA ILE A 201 -18.27 4.61 -4.83
C ILE A 201 -18.63 5.90 -4.13
N GLU A 202 -18.91 6.94 -4.90
CA GLU A 202 -19.15 8.28 -4.40
C GLU A 202 -20.61 8.72 -4.60
N ASN A 203 -21.05 9.63 -3.74
CA ASN A 203 -22.34 10.29 -3.94
C ASN A 203 -22.15 11.46 -4.90
N ASN A 204 -22.58 11.29 -6.16
CA ASN A 204 -22.46 12.30 -7.21
C ASN A 204 -23.54 13.41 -7.11
N GLY A 205 -24.25 13.50 -5.99
CA GLY A 205 -25.31 14.52 -5.79
C GLY A 205 -26.60 14.26 -6.54
N GLU A 206 -26.71 13.15 -7.26
CA GLU A 206 -27.98 12.73 -7.84
C GLU A 206 -28.90 12.13 -6.78
N ASP A 207 -30.15 12.59 -6.74
CA ASP A 207 -31.18 12.03 -5.88
C ASP A 207 -31.24 10.51 -6.06
N ARG A 208 -31.04 9.79 -4.96
CA ARG A 208 -31.02 8.32 -4.95
C ARG A 208 -32.31 7.78 -5.56
N LYS A 209 -32.25 7.29 -6.77
CA LYS A 209 -33.19 6.26 -7.19
C LYS A 209 -32.88 5.02 -6.36
N ARG A 210 -33.82 4.67 -5.46
CA ARG A 210 -33.78 3.39 -4.71
C ARG A 210 -33.52 2.28 -5.72
N GLN A 211 -32.42 1.58 -5.58
CA GLN A 211 -32.33 0.22 -6.06
C GLN A 211 -33.10 -0.61 -5.03
N GLU A 212 -34.28 -1.05 -5.42
CA GLU A 212 -35.03 -2.12 -4.74
C GLU A 212 -34.35 -3.46 -4.94
#